data_8fd5396c8dc4a62c36cfaf08dbc62cd0
#
_entry.id   8fd5396c8dc4a62c36cfaf08dbc62cd0
#
_cell.length_a   1.000
_cell.length_b   1.000
_cell.length_c   1.000
_cell.angle_alpha   90.00
_cell.angle_beta   90.00
_cell.angle_gamma   90.00
#
_symmetry.space_group_name_H-M   'P 1'
#
loop_
_entity.id
_entity.type
_entity.pdbx_description
1 polymer ?
#
loop_
_entity_poly.entity_id
_entity_poly.type
_entity_poly.pdbx_seq_one_letter_code
_entity_poly.pdbx_strand_id
1 'polypeptide(L)'
;SFIQLSKQYYISPFLTLIIQLPVLITLYKVFRTILIPDFSKYLYSITPIPQAINYSFLGLINLTQSNIFIVVLAFLAQYFQGKLSLPKKTNTGTLSTTEKMSQKMVLFAPVLTGVVLLSLPSALGLFWTMSSVFSIWQDWISRKHQHGQLDNIRKTTD
;
A
#
# COMPACT_ATOMS: atom_id res chain seq x y z
N SER A 1 21.62 19.57 13.56
CA SER A 1 21.23 18.75 12.45
C SER A 1 19.78 18.23 12.44
N PHE A 2 18.89 18.82 13.25
CA PHE A 2 17.45 18.50 13.27
C PHE A 2 16.72 18.83 11.96
N ILE A 3 17.24 19.79 11.19
CA ILE A 3 16.63 20.25 9.92
C ILE A 3 16.78 19.18 8.81
N GLN A 4 17.82 18.36 8.85
CA GLN A 4 18.00 17.29 7.87
C GLN A 4 17.07 16.11 8.10
N LEU A 5 16.75 15.78 9.35
CA LEU A 5 15.82 14.71 9.68
C LEU A 5 14.39 15.02 9.23
N SER A 6 13.94 16.27 9.34
CA SER A 6 12.61 16.67 8.90
C SER A 6 12.45 16.60 7.37
N LYS A 7 13.46 16.95 6.58
CA LYS A 7 13.44 16.83 5.12
C LYS A 7 13.31 15.38 4.62
N GLN A 8 13.90 14.43 5.33
CA GLN A 8 13.89 13.01 4.95
C GLN A 8 12.49 12.38 5.10
N TYR A 9 11.67 12.85 6.03
CA TYR A 9 10.30 12.36 6.22
C TYR A 9 9.33 12.78 5.11
N TYR A 10 9.60 13.88 4.40
CA TYR A 10 8.69 14.39 3.35
C TYR A 10 8.89 13.79 1.97
N ILE A 11 10.07 13.25 1.70
CA ILE A 11 10.39 12.60 0.40
C ILE A 11 9.85 11.16 0.35
N SER A 12 9.69 10.51 1.50
CA SER A 12 9.32 9.11 1.62
C SER A 12 8.01 8.72 0.89
N PRO A 13 6.87 9.43 1.02
CA PRO A 13 5.63 9.04 0.35
C PRO A 13 5.72 9.11 -1.19
N PHE A 14 6.37 10.14 -1.72
CA PHE A 14 6.56 10.30 -3.17
C PHE A 14 7.53 9.27 -3.73
N LEU A 15 8.60 8.98 -3.01
CA LEU A 15 9.56 7.96 -3.41
C LEU A 15 8.89 6.57 -3.44
N THR A 16 8.06 6.28 -2.46
CA THR A 16 7.29 5.03 -2.42
C THR A 16 6.36 4.92 -3.63
N LEU A 17 5.66 6.00 -4.00
CA LEU A 17 4.82 6.03 -5.20
C LEU A 17 5.61 5.79 -6.49
N ILE A 18 6.78 6.44 -6.63
CA ILE A 18 7.65 6.27 -7.81
C ILE A 18 8.15 4.83 -7.93
N ILE A 19 8.55 4.22 -6.81
CA ILE A 19 9.00 2.81 -6.78
C ILE A 19 7.83 1.87 -7.05
N GLN A 20 6.65 2.18 -6.53
CA GLN A 20 5.45 1.37 -6.69
C GLN A 20 4.93 1.32 -8.14
N LEU A 21 5.08 2.39 -8.94
CA LEU A 21 4.59 2.46 -10.31
C LEU A 21 5.16 1.36 -11.22
N PRO A 22 6.48 1.13 -11.30
CA PRO A 22 7.03 0.04 -12.10
C PRO A 22 6.54 -1.34 -11.64
N VAL A 23 6.43 -1.55 -10.33
CA VAL A 23 5.91 -2.80 -9.75
C VAL A 23 4.47 -3.01 -10.18
N LEU A 24 3.63 -1.98 -10.09
CA LEU A 24 2.23 -2.04 -10.49
C LEU A 24 2.06 -2.33 -11.98
N ILE A 25 2.84 -1.66 -12.85
CA ILE A 25 2.80 -1.87 -14.30
C ILE A 25 3.23 -3.30 -14.64
N THR A 26 4.28 -3.79 -14.00
CA THR A 26 4.76 -5.16 -14.21
C THR A 26 3.72 -6.16 -13.76
N LEU A 27 3.15 -5.99 -12.58
CA LEU A 27 2.10 -6.85 -12.04
C LEU A 27 0.85 -6.86 -12.94
N TYR A 28 0.44 -5.70 -13.42
CA TYR A 28 -0.67 -5.57 -14.38
C TYR A 28 -0.39 -6.34 -15.68
N LYS A 29 0.82 -6.21 -16.24
CA LYS A 29 1.23 -6.97 -17.43
C LYS A 29 1.19 -8.48 -17.19
N VAL A 30 1.72 -8.94 -16.04
CA VAL A 30 1.70 -10.37 -15.67
C VAL A 30 0.26 -10.87 -15.58
N PHE A 31 -0.63 -10.17 -14.88
CA PHE A 31 -2.03 -10.56 -14.81
C PHE A 31 -2.70 -10.61 -16.18
N ARG A 32 -2.48 -9.62 -17.02
CA ARG A 32 -3.02 -9.65 -18.41
C ARG A 32 -2.49 -10.84 -19.22
N THR A 33 -1.24 -11.21 -19.04
CA THR A 33 -0.63 -12.35 -19.72
C THR A 33 -1.22 -13.68 -19.26
N ILE A 34 -1.45 -13.85 -17.96
CA ILE A 34 -2.05 -15.07 -17.39
C ILE A 34 -3.51 -15.23 -17.84
N LEU A 35 -4.20 -14.12 -18.17
CA LEU A 35 -5.58 -14.13 -18.64
C LEU A 35 -5.71 -14.48 -20.14
N ILE A 36 -4.59 -14.60 -20.86
CA ILE A 36 -4.59 -15.01 -22.28
C ILE A 36 -4.76 -16.55 -22.32
N PRO A 37 -5.63 -17.07 -23.22
CA PRO A 37 -5.87 -18.52 -23.33
C PRO A 37 -4.62 -19.38 -23.56
N ASP A 38 -3.57 -18.80 -24.10
CA ASP A 38 -2.32 -19.49 -24.44
C ASP A 38 -1.13 -18.97 -23.62
N PHE A 39 -1.30 -18.91 -22.28
CA PHE A 39 -0.21 -18.53 -21.37
C PHE A 39 0.90 -19.58 -21.27
N SER A 40 0.68 -20.78 -21.84
CA SER A 40 1.65 -21.90 -21.84
C SER A 40 3.02 -21.50 -22.42
N LYS A 41 3.05 -20.53 -23.33
CA LYS A 41 4.28 -19.98 -23.94
C LYS A 41 5.20 -19.28 -22.94
N TYR A 42 4.67 -18.87 -21.80
CA TYR A 42 5.42 -18.16 -20.75
C TYR A 42 5.83 -19.06 -19.59
N LEU A 43 5.46 -20.34 -19.65
CA LEU A 43 5.86 -21.33 -18.66
C LEU A 43 7.23 -21.92 -19.01
N TYR A 44 8.01 -22.20 -17.97
CA TYR A 44 9.24 -22.95 -18.13
C TYR A 44 8.93 -24.37 -18.61
N SER A 45 9.79 -24.92 -19.48
CA SER A 45 9.61 -26.25 -20.07
C SER A 45 9.47 -27.40 -19.05
N ILE A 46 9.88 -27.16 -17.80
CA ILE A 46 9.83 -28.14 -16.69
C ILE A 46 8.47 -28.08 -15.97
N THR A 47 7.65 -27.06 -16.23
CA THR A 47 6.40 -26.86 -15.49
C THR A 47 5.24 -27.52 -16.20
N PRO A 48 4.54 -28.48 -15.56
CA PRO A 48 3.34 -29.07 -16.16
C PRO A 48 2.27 -28.01 -16.38
N ILE A 49 1.69 -28.00 -17.59
CA ILE A 49 0.62 -27.07 -17.95
C ILE A 49 -0.65 -27.51 -17.21
N PRO A 50 -1.23 -26.65 -16.33
CA PRO A 50 -2.47 -26.99 -15.65
C PRO A 50 -3.63 -27.02 -16.66
N GLN A 51 -4.47 -28.04 -16.59
CA GLN A 51 -5.62 -28.21 -17.48
C GLN A 51 -6.69 -27.12 -17.27
N ALA A 52 -6.77 -26.56 -16.06
CA ALA A 52 -7.67 -25.46 -15.72
C ALA A 52 -7.05 -24.59 -14.62
N ILE A 53 -7.16 -23.27 -14.76
CA ILE A 53 -6.78 -22.31 -13.74
C ILE A 53 -8.05 -21.81 -13.05
N ASN A 54 -8.10 -21.97 -11.72
CA ASN A 54 -9.18 -21.38 -10.94
C ASN A 54 -8.80 -19.93 -10.58
N TYR A 55 -9.46 -18.98 -11.18
CA TYR A 55 -9.27 -17.55 -10.93
C TYR A 55 -10.10 -17.02 -9.75
N SER A 56 -10.78 -17.90 -9.01
CA SER A 56 -11.62 -17.51 -7.89
C SER A 56 -10.80 -17.44 -6.59
N PHE A 57 -10.80 -16.30 -5.95
CA PHE A 57 -10.27 -16.15 -4.59
C PHE A 57 -11.32 -16.64 -3.59
N LEU A 58 -10.97 -17.65 -2.79
CA LEU A 58 -11.85 -18.35 -1.83
C LEU A 58 -13.19 -18.84 -2.42
N GLY A 59 -13.24 -19.06 -3.72
CA GLY A 59 -14.47 -19.47 -4.41
C GLY A 59 -15.53 -18.37 -4.55
N LEU A 60 -15.28 -17.15 -4.07
CA LEU A 60 -16.26 -16.08 -3.98
C LEU A 60 -16.01 -14.94 -4.98
N ILE A 61 -14.77 -14.60 -5.23
CA ILE A 61 -14.40 -13.40 -5.99
C ILE A 61 -13.55 -13.79 -7.18
N ASN A 62 -14.01 -13.46 -8.38
CA ASN A 62 -13.24 -13.64 -9.60
C ASN A 62 -12.13 -12.57 -9.66
N LEU A 63 -10.87 -13.01 -9.60
CA LEU A 63 -9.70 -12.14 -9.60
C LEU A 63 -9.42 -11.46 -10.95
N THR A 64 -10.01 -11.98 -12.03
CA THR A 64 -9.80 -11.44 -13.39
C THR A 64 -10.64 -10.22 -13.70
N GLN A 65 -11.72 -10.02 -12.95
CA GLN A 65 -12.66 -8.92 -13.13
C GLN A 65 -12.56 -7.94 -11.96
N SER A 66 -12.97 -6.71 -12.19
CA SER A 66 -13.12 -5.73 -11.12
C SER A 66 -14.24 -6.16 -10.16
N ASN A 67 -14.01 -6.01 -8.86
CA ASN A 67 -14.99 -6.32 -7.84
C ASN A 67 -15.06 -5.19 -6.81
N ILE A 68 -16.26 -4.64 -6.62
CA ILE A 68 -16.48 -3.47 -5.75
C ILE A 68 -16.09 -3.74 -4.29
N PHE A 69 -16.26 -4.97 -3.78
CA PHE A 69 -15.85 -5.30 -2.42
C PHE A 69 -14.35 -5.17 -2.22
N ILE A 70 -13.56 -5.61 -3.20
CA ILE A 70 -12.10 -5.47 -3.17
C ILE A 70 -11.69 -3.99 -3.28
N VAL A 71 -12.38 -3.21 -4.11
CA VAL A 71 -12.14 -1.76 -4.26
C VAL A 71 -12.40 -1.05 -2.93
N VAL A 72 -13.52 -1.34 -2.27
CA VAL A 72 -13.86 -0.77 -0.96
C VAL A 72 -12.85 -1.20 0.11
N LEU A 73 -12.45 -2.47 0.11
CA LEU A 73 -11.47 -2.98 1.05
C LEU A 73 -10.10 -2.31 0.88
N ALA A 74 -9.64 -2.14 -0.36
CA ALA A 74 -8.41 -1.43 -0.68
C ALA A 74 -8.47 0.05 -0.27
N PHE A 75 -9.60 0.71 -0.55
CA PHE A 75 -9.85 2.09 -0.12
C PHE A 75 -9.74 2.23 1.40
N LEU A 76 -10.44 1.39 2.15
CA LEU A 76 -10.43 1.42 3.62
C LEU A 76 -9.02 1.14 4.17
N ALA A 77 -8.35 0.11 3.68
CA ALA A 77 -7.01 -0.25 4.11
C ALA A 77 -6.03 0.91 3.89
N GLN A 78 -6.07 1.53 2.70
CA GLN A 78 -5.21 2.67 2.36
C GLN A 78 -5.55 3.92 3.16
N TYR A 79 -6.84 4.18 3.40
CA TYR A 79 -7.28 5.29 4.24
C TYR A 79 -6.76 5.16 5.67
N PHE A 80 -6.92 3.99 6.28
CA PHE A 80 -6.41 3.74 7.63
C PHE A 80 -4.88 3.81 7.69
N GLN A 81 -4.20 3.24 6.71
CA GLN A 81 -2.74 3.35 6.58
C GLN A 81 -2.32 4.83 6.55
N GLY A 82 -2.89 5.63 5.67
CA GLY A 82 -2.57 7.05 5.55
C GLY A 82 -2.85 7.82 6.84
N LYS A 83 -3.98 7.54 7.50
CA LYS A 83 -4.34 8.20 8.76
C LYS A 83 -3.40 7.83 9.90
N LEU A 84 -2.96 6.59 9.98
CA LEU A 84 -2.00 6.13 10.98
C LEU A 84 -0.59 6.67 10.73
N SER A 85 -0.21 6.89 9.47
CA SER A 85 1.10 7.42 9.09
C SER A 85 1.22 8.94 9.28
N LEU A 86 0.11 9.65 9.56
CA LEU A 86 0.18 11.08 9.86
C LEU A 86 0.96 11.34 11.15
N PRO A 87 1.86 12.33 11.16
CA PRO A 87 2.55 12.74 12.37
C PRO A 87 1.55 13.22 13.42
N LYS A 88 1.78 12.84 14.69
CA LYS A 88 1.00 13.35 15.81
C LYS A 88 1.14 14.87 15.86
N LYS A 89 0.02 15.56 16.05
CA LYS A 89 -0.02 17.03 16.17
C LYS A 89 0.95 17.46 17.27
N THR A 90 1.94 18.25 16.91
CA THR A 90 2.73 19.03 17.88
C THR A 90 1.85 20.16 18.39
N ASN A 91 1.87 20.40 19.70
CA ASN A 91 1.03 21.36 20.42
C ASN A 91 1.23 22.85 20.03
N THR A 92 1.94 23.16 18.97
CA THR A 92 2.12 24.51 18.44
C THR A 92 0.99 24.85 17.48
N GLY A 93 -0.08 25.32 18.00
CA GLY A 93 -1.36 25.86 17.52
C GLY A 93 -1.67 26.06 16.03
N THR A 94 -0.74 26.10 15.10
CA THR A 94 -0.98 26.30 13.66
C THR A 94 -0.33 25.18 12.85
N LEU A 95 -1.15 24.40 12.14
CA LEU A 95 -0.67 23.39 11.21
C LEU A 95 0.16 24.06 10.10
N SER A 96 1.37 23.56 9.88
CA SER A 96 2.19 23.94 8.73
C SER A 96 1.44 23.65 7.43
N THR A 97 1.74 24.39 6.37
CA THR A 97 1.17 24.18 5.03
C THR A 97 1.38 22.73 4.57
N THR A 98 2.52 22.14 4.89
CA THR A 98 2.86 20.76 4.56
C THR A 98 2.00 19.76 5.32
N GLU A 99 1.69 20.00 6.59
CA GLU A 99 0.81 19.11 7.38
C GLU A 99 -0.63 19.16 6.86
N LYS A 100 -1.12 20.33 6.47
CA LYS A 100 -2.44 20.48 5.83
C LYS A 100 -2.50 19.71 4.50
N MET A 101 -1.43 19.76 3.72
CA MET A 101 -1.32 19.07 2.44
C MET A 101 -1.28 17.54 2.65
N SER A 102 -0.52 17.06 3.63
CA SER A 102 -0.48 15.65 4.00
C SER A 102 -1.85 15.12 4.44
N GLN A 103 -2.60 15.89 5.24
CA GLN A 103 -3.95 15.52 5.66
C GLN A 103 -4.92 15.41 4.47
N LYS A 104 -4.83 16.31 3.50
CA LYS A 104 -5.64 16.22 2.27
C LYS A 104 -5.26 15.01 1.43
N MET A 105 -3.98 14.68 1.33
CA MET A 105 -3.49 13.52 0.58
C MET A 105 -3.98 12.19 1.18
N VAL A 106 -4.14 12.09 2.49
CA VAL A 106 -4.67 10.89 3.16
C VAL A 106 -6.07 10.52 2.67
N LEU A 107 -6.87 11.48 2.28
CA LEU A 107 -8.20 11.21 1.72
C LEU A 107 -8.16 11.11 0.20
N PHE A 108 -7.41 11.97 -0.46
CA PHE A 108 -7.35 12.05 -1.92
C PHE A 108 -6.73 10.80 -2.55
N ALA A 109 -5.64 10.29 -1.98
CA ALA A 109 -4.94 9.12 -2.53
C ALA A 109 -5.81 7.85 -2.56
N PRO A 110 -6.53 7.45 -1.49
CA PRO A 110 -7.44 6.30 -1.52
C PRO A 110 -8.59 6.46 -2.52
N VAL A 111 -9.13 7.67 -2.67
CA VAL A 111 -10.19 7.94 -3.66
C VAL A 111 -9.67 7.71 -5.07
N LEU A 112 -8.52 8.29 -5.40
CA LEU A 112 -7.89 8.11 -6.71
C LEU A 112 -7.58 6.64 -7.00
N THR A 113 -7.00 5.93 -6.02
CA THR A 113 -6.73 4.49 -6.12
C THR A 113 -8.02 3.70 -6.33
N GLY A 114 -9.08 4.02 -5.59
CA GLY A 114 -10.38 3.37 -5.74
C GLY A 114 -10.94 3.51 -7.15
N VAL A 115 -10.91 4.72 -7.72
CA VAL A 115 -11.35 4.98 -9.10
C VAL A 115 -10.55 4.16 -10.11
N VAL A 116 -9.23 4.10 -9.95
CA VAL A 116 -8.35 3.30 -10.82
C VAL A 116 -8.67 1.81 -10.70
N LEU A 117 -8.86 1.30 -9.49
CA LEU A 117 -9.16 -0.11 -9.23
C LEU A 117 -10.51 -0.57 -9.79
N LEU A 118 -11.47 0.34 -10.01
CA LEU A 118 -12.73 0.01 -10.68
C LEU A 118 -12.51 -0.48 -12.12
N SER A 119 -11.44 -0.06 -12.76
CA SER A 119 -11.08 -0.44 -14.13
C SER A 119 -10.06 -1.58 -14.22
N LEU A 120 -9.56 -2.05 -13.07
CA LEU A 120 -8.51 -3.06 -13.00
C LEU A 120 -9.04 -4.39 -12.43
N PRO A 121 -8.37 -5.52 -12.73
CA PRO A 121 -8.68 -6.81 -12.12
C PRO A 121 -8.59 -6.77 -10.59
N SER A 122 -9.49 -7.47 -9.90
CA SER A 122 -9.55 -7.55 -8.43
C SER A 122 -8.24 -8.06 -7.80
N ALA A 123 -7.46 -8.84 -8.53
CA ALA A 123 -6.14 -9.29 -8.10
C ALA A 123 -5.22 -8.13 -7.71
N LEU A 124 -5.27 -7.01 -8.45
CA LEU A 124 -4.49 -5.80 -8.15
C LEU A 124 -5.02 -5.09 -6.90
N GLY A 125 -6.33 -5.03 -6.74
CA GLY A 125 -6.94 -4.47 -5.54
C GLY A 125 -6.61 -5.28 -4.28
N LEU A 126 -6.57 -6.60 -4.40
CA LEU A 126 -6.16 -7.49 -3.32
C LEU A 126 -4.68 -7.27 -2.95
N PHE A 127 -3.79 -7.19 -3.94
CA PHE A 127 -2.39 -6.83 -3.72
C PHE A 127 -2.26 -5.49 -3.00
N TRP A 128 -3.03 -4.48 -3.40
CA TRP A 128 -3.02 -3.15 -2.77
C TRP A 128 -3.49 -3.20 -1.32
N THR A 129 -4.56 -3.94 -1.08
CA THR A 129 -5.07 -4.17 0.29
C THR A 129 -4.02 -4.81 1.18
N MET A 130 -3.39 -5.89 0.72
CA MET A 130 -2.37 -6.60 1.50
C MET A 130 -1.14 -5.73 1.75
N SER A 131 -0.70 -4.95 0.77
CA SER A 131 0.40 -3.99 0.91
C SER A 131 0.09 -2.93 1.96
N SER A 132 -1.14 -2.40 1.99
CA SER A 132 -1.58 -1.43 2.99
C SER A 132 -1.65 -2.02 4.39
N VAL A 133 -2.19 -3.23 4.53
CA VAL A 133 -2.24 -3.95 5.82
C VAL A 133 -0.83 -4.23 6.34
N PHE A 134 0.08 -4.67 5.48
CA PHE A 134 1.46 -4.89 5.85
C PHE A 134 2.15 -3.60 6.30
N SER A 135 1.92 -2.49 5.61
CA SER A 135 2.46 -1.17 5.99
C SER A 135 1.94 -0.71 7.35
N ILE A 136 0.65 -0.92 7.64
CA ILE A 136 0.06 -0.63 8.96
C ILE A 136 0.76 -1.45 10.05
N TRP A 137 0.96 -2.73 9.81
CA TRP A 137 1.64 -3.62 10.74
C TRP A 137 3.10 -3.21 10.98
N GLN A 138 3.83 -2.85 9.92
CA GLN A 138 5.20 -2.36 9.99
C GLN A 138 5.30 -1.04 10.78
N ASP A 139 4.40 -0.09 10.53
CA ASP A 139 4.32 1.17 11.25
C ASP A 139 4.06 0.93 12.75
N TRP A 140 3.18 -0.01 13.08
CA TRP A 140 2.88 -0.36 14.47
C TRP A 140 4.10 -0.92 15.21
N ILE A 141 4.84 -1.84 14.60
CA ILE A 141 6.08 -2.40 15.16
C ILE A 141 7.13 -1.30 15.36
N SER A 142 7.35 -0.47 14.34
CA SER A 142 8.35 0.60 14.38
C SER A 142 8.08 1.61 15.50
N ARG A 143 6.82 1.97 15.73
CA ARG A 143 6.43 2.86 16.83
C ARG A 143 6.66 2.23 18.20
N LYS A 144 6.40 0.95 18.35
CA LYS A 144 6.64 0.23 19.60
C LYS A 144 8.13 0.23 19.98
N HIS A 145 9.01 0.04 19.00
CA HIS A 145 10.47 0.10 19.23
C HIS A 145 10.96 1.50 19.62
N GLN A 146 10.43 2.55 18.98
CA GLN A 146 10.80 3.93 19.31
C GLN A 146 10.40 4.33 20.73
N HIS A 147 9.22 3.95 21.19
CA HIS A 147 8.80 4.21 22.57
C HIS A 147 9.71 3.50 23.59
N GLY A 148 10.10 2.26 23.36
CA GLY A 148 11.00 1.53 24.24
C GLY A 148 12.40 2.15 24.33
N GLN A 149 12.93 2.72 23.26
CA GLN A 149 14.22 3.42 23.27
C GLN A 149 14.16 4.73 24.05
N LEU A 150 13.10 5.51 23.92
CA LEU A 150 12.91 6.77 24.65
C LEU A 150 12.78 6.53 26.16
N ASP A 151 12.07 5.49 26.58
CA ASP A 151 11.94 5.12 27.98
C ASP A 151 13.28 4.65 28.59
N ASN A 152 14.10 3.95 27.80
CA ASN A 152 15.44 3.54 28.27
C ASN A 152 16.38 4.75 28.42
N ILE A 153 16.37 5.69 27.48
CA ILE A 153 17.19 6.91 27.57
C ILE A 153 16.78 7.74 28.80
N ARG A 154 15.48 7.86 29.05
CA ARG A 154 14.98 8.60 30.22
C ARG A 154 15.42 7.99 31.55
N LYS A 155 15.40 6.65 31.67
CA LYS A 155 15.85 5.93 32.87
C LYS A 155 17.36 5.99 33.12
N THR A 156 18.17 6.28 32.10
CA THR A 156 19.62 6.41 32.24
C THR A 156 20.06 7.85 32.50
N THR A 157 19.16 8.82 32.46
CA THR A 157 19.47 10.26 32.65
C THR A 157 18.97 10.76 34.04
N ASP A 158 18.13 9.97 34.73
CA ASP A 158 17.72 10.15 36.13
C ASP A 158 18.64 9.33 37.05
#